data_31d275b6ac32cdf466366115d341a8fc
#
_entry.id   31d275b6ac32cdf466366115d341a8fc
#
_cell.length_a   1.000
_cell.length_b   1.000
_cell.length_c   1.000
_cell.angle_alpha   90.00
_cell.angle_beta   90.00
_cell.angle_gamma   90.00
#
_symmetry.space_group_name_H-M   'P 1'
#
loop_
_entity.id
_entity.type
_entity.pdbx_description
1 polymer ?
#
loop_
_entity_poly.entity_id
_entity_poly.type
_entity_poly.pdbx_seq_one_letter_code
_entity_poly.pdbx_strand_id
1 'polypeptide(L)'
;MSARVTAGSRPANIATGIPVLDHLLTLLARSGRFELALELPPADAEAEVADAGRALGDAFAPLLRADGAYGHGSAFMPADEALAQVALEISSRPLVASNVDLTEARAGGLRSDLAARFLEAFADSAGLTLHVRLIDGEDSRHVLEAIFKALGAALAQASREA
;
A
#
# COMPACT_ATOMS: atom_id res chain seq x y z
N MET A 1 11.81 -1.14 14.87
CA MET A 1 10.85 -1.25 13.74
C MET A 1 10.04 -2.52 13.92
N SER A 2 8.73 -2.42 13.94
CA SER A 2 7.88 -3.59 14.02
C SER A 2 6.62 -3.40 13.15
N ALA A 3 6.20 -4.47 12.49
CA ALA A 3 4.98 -4.49 11.69
C ALA A 3 4.27 -5.83 11.87
N ARG A 4 2.95 -5.77 12.02
CA ARG A 4 2.10 -6.96 12.09
C ARG A 4 0.85 -6.74 11.28
N VAL A 5 0.44 -7.77 10.57
CA VAL A 5 -0.77 -7.75 9.74
C VAL A 5 -1.55 -9.03 9.98
N THR A 6 -2.82 -8.90 10.30
CA THR A 6 -3.77 -10.02 10.36
C THR A 6 -5.10 -9.59 9.77
N ALA A 7 -5.90 -10.55 9.32
CA ALA A 7 -7.26 -10.23 8.88
C ALA A 7 -8.11 -9.82 10.08
N GLY A 8 -8.95 -8.79 9.91
CA GLY A 8 -9.83 -8.32 10.97
C GLY A 8 -10.29 -6.88 10.77
N SER A 9 -11.01 -6.36 11.75
CA SER A 9 -11.65 -5.05 11.65
C SER A 9 -11.29 -4.09 12.79
N ARG A 10 -10.32 -4.44 13.65
CA ARG A 10 -9.86 -3.50 14.67
C ARG A 10 -9.15 -2.32 14.01
N PRO A 11 -9.23 -1.12 14.62
CA PRO A 11 -8.55 0.05 14.07
C PRO A 11 -7.05 -0.18 13.90
N ALA A 12 -6.49 0.36 12.81
CA ALA A 12 -5.06 0.32 12.59
C ALA A 12 -4.31 1.15 13.63
N ASN A 13 -3.12 0.69 14.01
CA ASN A 13 -2.23 1.39 14.92
C ASN A 13 -0.91 1.65 14.18
N ILE A 14 -0.78 2.85 13.61
CA ILE A 14 0.29 3.18 12.67
C ILE A 14 1.01 4.43 13.13
N ALA A 15 2.33 4.34 13.25
CA ALA A 15 3.19 5.44 13.62
C ALA A 15 4.47 5.42 12.77
N THR A 16 4.41 6.04 11.60
CA THR A 16 5.56 6.15 10.68
C THR A 16 6.36 7.42 10.90
N GLY A 17 5.80 8.40 11.59
CA GLY A 17 6.39 9.73 11.67
C GLY A 17 5.90 10.68 10.58
N ILE A 18 5.15 10.19 9.60
CA ILE A 18 4.57 10.99 8.51
C ILE A 18 3.05 10.87 8.57
N PRO A 19 2.33 11.91 9.07
CA PRO A 19 0.88 11.82 9.28
C PRO A 19 0.08 11.43 8.04
N VAL A 20 0.45 11.93 6.87
CA VAL A 20 -0.24 11.59 5.61
C VAL A 20 -0.05 10.11 5.27
N LEU A 21 1.15 9.57 5.46
CA LEU A 21 1.40 8.15 5.23
C LEU A 21 0.61 7.31 6.22
N ASP A 22 0.54 7.71 7.49
CA ASP A 22 -0.28 7.02 8.50
C ASP A 22 -1.75 6.96 8.07
N HIS A 23 -2.26 8.06 7.52
CA HIS A 23 -3.64 8.13 7.00
C HIS A 23 -3.83 7.17 5.81
N LEU A 24 -2.92 7.19 4.84
CA LEU A 24 -3.00 6.33 3.66
C LEU A 24 -2.95 4.85 4.04
N LEU A 25 -2.08 4.48 4.97
CA LEU A 25 -1.98 3.10 5.45
C LEU A 25 -3.21 2.68 6.25
N THR A 26 -3.84 3.61 6.96
CA THR A 26 -5.12 3.36 7.63
C THR A 26 -6.21 3.06 6.61
N LEU A 27 -6.25 3.78 5.49
CA LEU A 27 -7.19 3.49 4.41
C LEU A 27 -6.94 2.12 3.79
N LEU A 28 -5.69 1.76 3.58
CA LEU A 28 -5.31 0.44 3.10
C LEU A 28 -5.83 -0.65 4.04
N ALA A 29 -5.59 -0.51 5.33
CA ALA A 29 -6.02 -1.49 6.33
C ALA A 29 -7.54 -1.61 6.36
N ARG A 30 -8.24 -0.48 6.33
CA ARG A 30 -9.70 -0.46 6.37
C ARG A 30 -10.31 -1.08 5.12
N SER A 31 -9.80 -0.70 3.95
CA SER A 31 -10.28 -1.21 2.67
C SER A 31 -10.06 -2.72 2.52
N GLY A 32 -8.93 -3.22 3.00
CA GLY A 32 -8.60 -4.65 2.93
C GLY A 32 -9.10 -5.47 4.11
N ARG A 33 -9.67 -4.82 5.13
CA ARG A 33 -10.05 -5.46 6.40
C ARG A 33 -8.88 -6.18 7.05
N PHE A 34 -7.78 -5.45 7.17
CA PHE A 34 -6.60 -5.90 7.91
C PHE A 34 -6.50 -5.17 9.24
N GLU A 35 -6.09 -5.91 10.27
CA GLU A 35 -5.62 -5.32 11.51
C GLU A 35 -4.13 -5.08 11.35
N LEU A 36 -3.75 -3.82 11.29
CA LEU A 36 -2.41 -3.40 10.95
C LEU A 36 -1.78 -2.65 12.12
N ALA A 37 -0.59 -3.08 12.51
CA ALA A 37 0.22 -2.36 13.48
C ALA A 37 1.59 -2.11 12.89
N LEU A 38 2.03 -0.85 12.90
CA LEU A 38 3.32 -0.44 12.36
C LEU A 38 3.90 0.66 13.23
N GLU A 39 5.13 0.46 13.68
CA GLU A 39 5.87 1.46 14.44
C GLU A 39 7.29 1.55 13.91
N LEU A 40 7.73 2.76 13.60
CA LEU A 40 9.07 3.03 13.11
C LEU A 40 9.82 3.97 14.05
N PRO A 41 11.15 3.81 14.21
CA PRO A 41 11.95 4.79 14.90
C PRO A 41 12.00 6.10 14.09
N PRO A 42 12.17 7.26 14.74
CA PRO A 42 12.30 8.52 14.03
C PRO A 42 13.47 8.50 13.05
N ALA A 43 13.24 9.03 11.84
CA ALA A 43 14.24 9.14 10.79
C ALA A 43 13.80 10.23 9.81
N ASP A 44 14.59 10.49 8.77
CA ASP A 44 14.13 11.40 7.72
C ASP A 44 13.02 10.75 6.91
N ALA A 45 12.27 11.57 6.16
CA ALA A 45 11.08 11.12 5.45
C ALA A 45 11.38 10.01 4.43
N GLU A 46 12.49 10.09 3.72
CA GLU A 46 12.87 9.07 2.74
C GLU A 46 13.14 7.72 3.41
N ALA A 47 13.85 7.73 4.54
CA ALA A 47 14.12 6.52 5.30
C ALA A 47 12.85 5.94 5.90
N GLU A 48 11.98 6.78 6.48
CA GLU A 48 10.72 6.34 7.07
C GLU A 48 9.81 5.67 6.04
N VAL A 49 9.70 6.26 4.86
CA VAL A 49 8.88 5.72 3.78
C VAL A 49 9.40 4.35 3.30
N ALA A 50 10.71 4.25 3.09
CA ALA A 50 11.31 2.99 2.64
C ALA A 50 11.20 1.92 3.73
N ASP A 51 11.43 2.28 4.98
CA ASP A 51 11.32 1.35 6.10
C ASP A 51 9.87 0.87 6.28
N ALA A 52 8.90 1.76 6.15
CA ALA A 52 7.47 1.39 6.19
C ALA A 52 7.13 0.39 5.09
N GLY A 53 7.59 0.66 3.87
CA GLY A 53 7.37 -0.26 2.74
C GLY A 53 7.97 -1.63 2.99
N ARG A 54 9.21 -1.68 3.45
CA ARG A 54 9.90 -2.96 3.74
C ARG A 54 9.20 -3.71 4.87
N ALA A 55 8.90 -3.03 5.97
CA ALA A 55 8.28 -3.68 7.13
C ALA A 55 6.92 -4.27 6.80
N LEU A 56 6.09 -3.51 6.08
CA LEU A 56 4.77 -4.00 5.67
C LEU A 56 4.88 -5.08 4.61
N GLY A 57 5.79 -4.95 3.65
CA GLY A 57 6.03 -5.98 2.65
C GLY A 57 6.41 -7.30 3.28
N ASP A 58 7.33 -7.26 4.25
CA ASP A 58 7.74 -8.46 4.99
C ASP A 58 6.58 -9.06 5.78
N ALA A 59 5.71 -8.23 6.36
CA ALA A 59 4.55 -8.70 7.11
C ALA A 59 3.46 -9.30 6.22
N PHE A 60 3.27 -8.77 5.01
CA PHE A 60 2.30 -9.30 4.06
C PHE A 60 2.77 -10.57 3.34
N ALA A 61 4.07 -10.73 3.14
CA ALA A 61 4.61 -11.86 2.36
C ALA A 61 4.08 -13.23 2.82
N PRO A 62 4.07 -13.57 4.12
CA PRO A 62 3.52 -14.86 4.56
C PRO A 62 2.03 -15.03 4.25
N LEU A 63 1.24 -13.96 4.35
CA LEU A 63 -0.19 -14.00 4.06
C LEU A 63 -0.45 -14.31 2.58
N LEU A 64 0.36 -13.73 1.71
CA LEU A 64 0.21 -13.90 0.26
C LEU A 64 0.62 -15.29 -0.21
N ARG A 65 1.46 -15.97 0.57
CA ARG A 65 2.01 -17.29 0.25
C ARG A 65 1.45 -18.41 1.12
N ALA A 66 0.46 -18.10 1.94
CA ALA A 66 -0.19 -19.12 2.77
C ALA A 66 -0.88 -20.16 1.90
N ASP A 67 -1.00 -21.38 2.41
CA ASP A 67 -1.70 -22.46 1.73
C ASP A 67 -3.14 -22.03 1.43
N GLY A 68 -3.54 -22.18 0.17
CA GLY A 68 -4.89 -21.81 -0.26
C GLY A 68 -5.07 -20.35 -0.63
N ALA A 69 -4.08 -19.48 -0.40
CA ALA A 69 -4.17 -18.09 -0.82
C ALA A 69 -4.10 -17.97 -2.34
N TYR A 70 -4.84 -17.03 -2.91
CA TYR A 70 -4.83 -16.81 -4.36
C TYR A 70 -3.46 -16.38 -4.89
N GLY A 71 -2.74 -15.54 -4.15
CA GLY A 71 -1.46 -15.01 -4.58
C GLY A 71 -1.57 -13.90 -5.64
N HIS A 72 -2.77 -13.52 -6.03
CA HIS A 72 -3.03 -12.41 -6.95
C HIS A 72 -4.35 -11.76 -6.61
N GLY A 73 -4.49 -10.50 -7.00
CA GLY A 73 -5.72 -9.78 -6.77
C GLY A 73 -5.76 -8.46 -7.54
N SER A 74 -6.95 -7.93 -7.71
CA SER A 74 -7.15 -6.62 -8.32
C SER A 74 -8.39 -5.96 -7.75
N ALA A 75 -8.36 -4.61 -7.70
CA ALA A 75 -9.50 -3.86 -7.21
C ALA A 75 -9.52 -2.47 -7.82
N PHE A 76 -10.73 -1.95 -8.05
CA PHE A 76 -10.98 -0.54 -8.35
C PHE A 76 -11.52 0.11 -7.08
N MET A 77 -11.00 1.27 -6.71
CA MET A 77 -11.50 2.01 -5.55
C MET A 77 -11.55 3.50 -5.85
N PRO A 78 -12.63 4.17 -5.42
CA PRO A 78 -12.75 5.61 -5.57
C PRO A 78 -12.28 6.35 -4.31
N ALA A 79 -11.91 7.59 -4.50
CA ALA A 79 -11.77 8.58 -3.44
C ALA A 79 -12.18 9.93 -4.04
N ASP A 80 -13.35 10.41 -3.70
CA ASP A 80 -13.99 11.58 -4.32
C ASP A 80 -14.00 11.47 -5.87
N GLU A 81 -13.38 12.39 -6.60
CA GLU A 81 -13.33 12.35 -8.06
C GLU A 81 -12.28 11.39 -8.61
N ALA A 82 -11.39 10.85 -7.75
CA ALA A 82 -10.35 9.92 -8.19
C ALA A 82 -10.86 8.48 -8.21
N LEU A 83 -10.42 7.75 -9.22
CA LEU A 83 -10.67 6.32 -9.36
C LEU A 83 -9.36 5.65 -9.76
N ALA A 84 -8.93 4.66 -8.98
CA ALA A 84 -7.70 3.93 -9.25
C ALA A 84 -7.95 2.43 -9.28
N GLN A 85 -7.11 1.73 -10.02
CA GLN A 85 -7.04 0.27 -10.03
C GLN A 85 -5.66 -0.17 -9.60
N VAL A 86 -5.61 -1.18 -8.74
CA VAL A 86 -4.38 -1.88 -8.40
C VAL A 86 -4.56 -3.35 -8.75
N ALA A 87 -3.59 -3.92 -9.48
CA ALA A 87 -3.52 -5.35 -9.75
C ALA A 87 -2.15 -5.84 -9.30
N LEU A 88 -2.12 -6.99 -8.64
CA LEU A 88 -0.88 -7.53 -8.10
C LEU A 88 -0.85 -9.05 -8.14
N GLU A 89 0.36 -9.60 -8.16
CA GLU A 89 0.59 -11.04 -8.00
C GLU A 89 1.95 -11.29 -7.37
N ILE A 90 2.10 -12.42 -6.71
CA ILE A 90 3.40 -12.82 -6.18
C ILE A 90 4.33 -13.12 -7.36
N SER A 91 5.59 -12.70 -7.24
CA SER A 91 6.53 -12.76 -8.34
C SER A 91 7.97 -12.92 -7.83
N SER A 92 8.79 -13.63 -8.60
CA SER A 92 10.23 -13.68 -8.37
C SER A 92 10.95 -12.44 -8.92
N ARG A 93 10.23 -11.58 -9.63
CA ARG A 93 10.75 -10.31 -10.17
C ARG A 93 9.89 -9.15 -9.70
N PRO A 94 10.12 -8.65 -8.48
CA PRO A 94 9.34 -7.52 -7.99
C PRO A 94 9.43 -6.31 -8.91
N LEU A 95 8.29 -5.67 -9.13
CA LEU A 95 8.18 -4.57 -10.08
C LEU A 95 6.97 -3.71 -9.73
N VAL A 96 7.11 -2.41 -9.86
CA VAL A 96 5.97 -1.48 -9.85
C VAL A 96 5.84 -0.87 -11.23
N ALA A 97 4.69 -1.11 -11.87
CA ALA A 97 4.33 -0.50 -13.14
C ALA A 97 3.16 0.46 -12.92
N SER A 98 3.32 1.72 -13.29
CA SER A 98 2.31 2.74 -13.02
C SER A 98 2.14 3.66 -14.23
N ASN A 99 0.90 4.09 -14.49
CA ASN A 99 0.61 5.15 -15.45
C ASN A 99 0.48 6.52 -14.78
N VAL A 100 0.72 6.59 -13.46
CA VAL A 100 0.60 7.84 -12.70
C VAL A 100 1.97 8.46 -12.55
N ASP A 101 2.07 9.75 -12.90
CA ASP A 101 3.27 10.51 -12.57
C ASP A 101 3.15 11.02 -11.14
N LEU A 102 3.88 10.38 -10.24
CA LEU A 102 3.87 10.73 -8.82
C LEU A 102 5.06 11.61 -8.44
N THR A 103 5.77 12.21 -9.40
CA THR A 103 7.03 12.90 -9.10
C THR A 103 6.87 14.36 -8.71
N GLU A 104 5.77 15.02 -9.08
CA GLU A 104 5.60 16.48 -8.87
C GLU A 104 4.48 16.86 -7.92
N ALA A 105 3.53 15.99 -7.65
CA ALA A 105 2.37 16.30 -6.82
C ALA A 105 2.71 16.22 -5.33
N ARG A 106 1.93 16.92 -4.50
CA ARG A 106 2.02 16.83 -3.05
C ARG A 106 0.64 16.58 -2.46
N ALA A 107 0.58 15.76 -1.41
CA ALA A 107 -0.66 15.46 -0.73
C ALA A 107 -0.42 15.55 0.77
N GLY A 108 -0.89 16.66 1.42
CA GLY A 108 -0.86 16.82 2.85
C GLY A 108 0.55 16.73 3.48
N GLY A 109 1.57 17.22 2.78
CA GLY A 109 2.95 17.17 3.27
C GLY A 109 3.77 15.98 2.79
N LEU A 110 3.14 14.99 2.15
CA LEU A 110 3.85 13.88 1.53
C LEU A 110 4.13 14.22 0.06
N ARG A 111 5.40 14.22 -0.32
CA ARG A 111 5.77 14.33 -1.74
C ARG A 111 5.37 13.04 -2.45
N SER A 112 4.87 13.16 -3.68
CA SER A 112 4.41 11.98 -4.43
C SER A 112 5.51 10.99 -4.77
N ASP A 113 6.76 11.47 -4.92
CA ASP A 113 7.89 10.57 -5.12
C ASP A 113 8.13 9.66 -3.90
N LEU A 114 7.77 10.12 -2.69
CA LEU A 114 7.83 9.28 -1.49
C LEU A 114 6.77 8.19 -1.51
N ALA A 115 5.59 8.47 -2.06
CA ALA A 115 4.57 7.44 -2.27
C ALA A 115 5.06 6.37 -3.25
N ALA A 116 5.72 6.79 -4.34
CA ALA A 116 6.33 5.85 -5.29
C ALA A 116 7.40 4.99 -4.61
N ARG A 117 8.26 5.60 -3.79
CA ARG A 117 9.29 4.86 -3.03
C ARG A 117 8.69 3.86 -2.06
N PHE A 118 7.59 4.22 -1.39
CA PHE A 118 6.87 3.28 -0.53
C PHE A 118 6.42 2.07 -1.33
N LEU A 119 5.76 2.29 -2.46
CA LEU A 119 5.24 1.21 -3.29
C LEU A 119 6.35 0.30 -3.81
N GLU A 120 7.49 0.87 -4.23
CA GLU A 120 8.64 0.10 -4.68
C GLU A 120 9.23 -0.76 -3.56
N ALA A 121 9.44 -0.18 -2.38
CA ALA A 121 9.96 -0.91 -1.23
C ALA A 121 8.99 -2.01 -0.79
N PHE A 122 7.68 -1.72 -0.81
CA PHE A 122 6.64 -2.68 -0.47
C PHE A 122 6.61 -3.86 -1.46
N ALA A 123 6.59 -3.57 -2.76
CA ALA A 123 6.58 -4.61 -3.78
C ALA A 123 7.81 -5.50 -3.71
N ASP A 124 8.97 -4.89 -3.47
CA ASP A 124 10.23 -5.61 -3.37
C ASP A 124 10.24 -6.55 -2.16
N SER A 125 9.85 -6.06 -0.98
CA SER A 125 9.85 -6.87 0.24
C SER A 125 8.74 -7.92 0.27
N ALA A 126 7.58 -7.60 -0.29
CA ALA A 126 6.48 -8.57 -0.38
C ALA A 126 6.67 -9.57 -1.51
N GLY A 127 7.55 -9.28 -2.46
CA GLY A 127 7.77 -10.14 -3.64
C GLY A 127 6.58 -10.08 -4.60
N LEU A 128 6.21 -8.87 -5.01
CA LEU A 128 5.04 -8.63 -5.86
C LEU A 128 5.40 -7.93 -7.16
N THR A 129 4.72 -8.31 -8.23
CA THR A 129 4.51 -7.45 -9.39
C THR A 129 3.26 -6.63 -9.09
N LEU A 130 3.40 -5.30 -9.09
CA LEU A 130 2.35 -4.38 -8.69
C LEU A 130 2.07 -3.41 -9.83
N HIS A 131 0.84 -3.41 -10.31
CA HIS A 131 0.37 -2.46 -11.32
C HIS A 131 -0.56 -1.45 -10.66
N VAL A 132 -0.25 -0.17 -10.85
CA VAL A 132 -1.06 0.94 -10.34
C VAL A 132 -1.55 1.74 -11.54
N ARG A 133 -2.87 1.85 -11.68
CA ARG A 133 -3.49 2.56 -12.79
C ARG A 133 -4.42 3.64 -12.26
N LEU A 134 -4.15 4.88 -12.63
CA LEU A 134 -5.10 5.95 -12.42
C LEU A 134 -6.07 5.96 -13.59
N ILE A 135 -7.36 5.78 -13.29
CA ILE A 135 -8.43 5.82 -14.30
C ILE A 135 -8.87 7.26 -14.50
N ASP A 136 -9.06 8.00 -13.40
CA ASP A 136 -9.42 9.41 -13.41
C ASP A 136 -9.08 10.03 -12.05
N GLY A 137 -8.80 11.32 -12.04
CA GLY A 137 -8.56 12.05 -10.80
C GLY A 137 -7.70 13.29 -11.04
N GLU A 138 -7.96 14.34 -10.28
CA GLU A 138 -7.26 15.62 -10.39
C GLU A 138 -6.50 15.99 -9.12
N ASP A 139 -7.11 15.81 -7.95
CA ASP A 139 -6.49 16.16 -6.68
C ASP A 139 -5.52 15.07 -6.24
N SER A 140 -4.25 15.43 -6.02
CA SER A 140 -3.20 14.47 -5.67
C SER A 140 -3.50 13.67 -4.41
N ARG A 141 -4.13 14.29 -3.41
CA ARG A 141 -4.51 13.60 -2.19
C ARG A 141 -5.56 12.53 -2.48
N HIS A 142 -6.57 12.86 -3.26
CA HIS A 142 -7.61 11.91 -3.63
C HIS A 142 -7.05 10.77 -4.49
N VAL A 143 -6.12 11.08 -5.39
CA VAL A 143 -5.43 10.07 -6.19
C VAL A 143 -4.69 9.08 -5.30
N LEU A 144 -3.91 9.56 -4.33
CA LEU A 144 -3.18 8.70 -3.40
C LEU A 144 -4.13 7.89 -2.52
N GLU A 145 -5.21 8.50 -2.04
CA GLU A 145 -6.21 7.79 -1.24
C GLU A 145 -6.85 6.65 -2.04
N ALA A 146 -7.23 6.91 -3.29
CA ALA A 146 -7.80 5.87 -4.16
C ALA A 146 -6.81 4.73 -4.40
N ILE A 147 -5.54 5.04 -4.63
CA ILE A 147 -4.48 4.04 -4.84
C ILE A 147 -4.31 3.15 -3.61
N PHE A 148 -4.20 3.74 -2.42
CA PHE A 148 -3.99 2.96 -1.19
C PHE A 148 -5.22 2.15 -0.80
N LYS A 149 -6.42 2.66 -1.05
CA LYS A 149 -7.65 1.87 -0.88
C LYS A 149 -7.68 0.68 -1.84
N ALA A 150 -7.33 0.90 -3.10
CA ALA A 150 -7.29 -0.17 -4.10
C ALA A 150 -6.22 -1.21 -3.75
N LEU A 151 -5.07 -0.77 -3.26
CA LEU A 151 -4.00 -1.66 -2.81
C LEU A 151 -4.48 -2.57 -1.68
N GLY A 152 -5.14 -2.01 -0.66
CA GLY A 152 -5.69 -2.79 0.45
C GLY A 152 -6.69 -3.84 -0.01
N ALA A 153 -7.61 -3.47 -0.89
CA ALA A 153 -8.61 -4.38 -1.42
C ALA A 153 -7.98 -5.50 -2.28
N ALA A 154 -6.98 -5.16 -3.10
CA ALA A 154 -6.27 -6.15 -3.91
C ALA A 154 -5.47 -7.12 -3.05
N LEU A 155 -4.81 -6.62 -2.00
CA LEU A 155 -4.07 -7.46 -1.04
C LEU A 155 -5.03 -8.41 -0.30
N ALA A 156 -6.21 -7.95 0.06
CA ALA A 156 -7.22 -8.79 0.68
C ALA A 156 -7.60 -9.95 -0.22
N GLN A 157 -7.88 -9.66 -1.49
CA GLN A 157 -8.21 -10.71 -2.46
C GLN A 157 -7.07 -11.71 -2.62
N ALA A 158 -5.83 -11.22 -2.71
CA ALA A 158 -4.67 -12.08 -2.94
C ALA A 158 -4.32 -12.95 -1.72
N SER A 159 -4.62 -12.50 -0.51
CA SER A 159 -4.27 -13.20 0.73
C SER A 159 -5.36 -14.13 1.24
N ARG A 160 -6.58 -14.02 0.74
CA ARG A 160 -7.69 -14.87 1.18
C ARG A 160 -7.68 -16.21 0.42
N GLU A 161 -8.31 -17.21 1.03
CA GLU A 161 -8.45 -18.50 0.38
C GLU A 161 -9.48 -18.46 -0.76
N ALA A 162 -9.20 -19.26 -1.74
CA ALA A 162 -10.09 -19.46 -2.87
C ALA A 162 -11.44 -20.07 -2.45
#